data_241877fd5d2f643c88792bc3658267ed
#
_entry.id   241877fd5d2f643c88792bc3658267ed
#
_cell.length_a   1.000
_cell.length_b   1.000
_cell.length_c   1.000
_cell.angle_alpha   90.00
_cell.angle_beta   90.00
_cell.angle_gamma   90.00
#
_symmetry.space_group_name_H-M   'P 1'
#
loop_
_entity.id
_entity.type
_entity.pdbx_description
1 polymer ?
#
loop_
_entity_poly.entity_id
_entity_poly.type
_entity_poly.pdbx_seq_one_letter_code
_entity_poly.pdbx_strand_id
1 'polypeptide(L)'
;ADKGSETVYGISHEGEILLEIKRPDSYLFSDVSQFIPSKVAVTSQGVIFVCGEGAYEGLMQFDKSGEFQGYYAANTAKISFTERIEELFFTEEQMEILLTRTPAPIYNLDISDRDLVYSITQLEANTAWSVVSKTENAVKYHNMAGNDILSKTEIEDEANFTDIASYENGISFAVSSSGIIYEYDENGDVIFSFGGRDTSNRNGLFTSASAIDVSEDGVIYVLDRERGYIQAFFPTDFAISTHTALNNIRTGNYSQSEDIWLELLKLNGMSLVAHSGYGKSLYQQQRFEEAAEQFKIVNDKHYYSECMWELRNQWLQNNLIYIISAAAILLVLLYARRLLIKKGILKKRNNKCIQRLSRPFK
;
A
#
# COMPACT_ATOMS: atom_id res chain seq x y z
N ALA A 1 9.50 -20.15 16.34
CA ALA A 1 9.59 -21.07 15.22
C ALA A 1 10.98 -21.72 15.22
N ASP A 2 11.05 -23.02 15.00
CA ASP A 2 12.31 -23.77 14.87
C ASP A 2 12.31 -24.52 13.53
N LYS A 3 13.15 -24.06 12.60
CA LYS A 3 13.32 -24.69 11.29
C LYS A 3 13.92 -26.09 11.37
N GLY A 4 14.82 -26.31 12.34
CA GLY A 4 15.56 -27.56 12.47
C GLY A 4 14.69 -28.75 12.91
N SER A 5 13.71 -28.50 13.78
CA SER A 5 12.73 -29.48 14.22
C SER A 5 11.41 -29.42 13.45
N GLU A 6 11.29 -28.48 12.48
CA GLU A 6 10.05 -28.23 11.72
C GLU A 6 8.84 -28.01 12.66
N THR A 7 9.05 -27.26 13.75
CA THR A 7 8.04 -27.11 14.81
C THR A 7 7.95 -25.66 15.27
N VAL A 8 6.74 -25.22 15.58
CA VAL A 8 6.50 -23.98 16.34
C VAL A 8 6.17 -24.34 17.77
N TYR A 9 6.87 -23.74 18.73
CA TYR A 9 6.68 -23.97 20.15
C TYR A 9 6.05 -22.75 20.82
N GLY A 10 4.99 -22.96 21.61
CA GLY A 10 4.51 -22.05 22.61
C GLY A 10 5.17 -22.38 23.94
N ILE A 11 5.92 -21.43 24.51
CA ILE A 11 6.74 -21.66 25.69
C ILE A 11 6.29 -20.70 26.80
N SER A 12 6.14 -21.17 28.04
CA SER A 12 5.84 -20.34 29.20
C SER A 12 7.05 -19.47 29.60
N HIS A 13 6.85 -18.48 30.45
CA HIS A 13 7.95 -17.68 31.01
C HIS A 13 8.94 -18.51 31.84
N GLU A 14 8.51 -19.67 32.35
CA GLU A 14 9.34 -20.61 33.08
C GLU A 14 10.10 -21.59 32.19
N GLY A 15 9.85 -21.53 30.86
CA GLY A 15 10.51 -22.38 29.85
C GLY A 15 9.78 -23.71 29.58
N GLU A 16 8.55 -23.89 30.10
CA GLU A 16 7.75 -25.09 29.84
C GLU A 16 7.08 -25.00 28.46
N ILE A 17 7.09 -26.09 27.71
CA ILE A 17 6.42 -26.16 26.41
C ILE A 17 4.91 -26.34 26.66
N LEU A 18 4.13 -25.36 26.27
CA LEU A 18 2.67 -25.33 26.40
C LEU A 18 1.97 -25.76 25.08
N LEU A 19 2.61 -25.54 23.95
CA LEU A 19 2.06 -25.82 22.62
C LEU A 19 3.16 -26.29 21.67
N GLU A 20 2.87 -27.32 20.88
CA GLU A 20 3.70 -27.77 19.76
C GLU A 20 2.85 -27.81 18.50
N ILE A 21 3.23 -27.04 17.47
CA ILE A 21 2.60 -27.07 16.15
C ILE A 21 3.61 -27.72 15.19
N LYS A 22 3.24 -28.83 14.65
CA LYS A 22 3.98 -29.57 13.60
C LYS A 22 3.20 -29.51 12.30
N ARG A 23 3.73 -30.17 11.27
CA ARG A 23 3.04 -30.25 9.98
C ARG A 23 1.58 -30.64 10.18
N PRO A 24 0.63 -29.85 9.66
CA PRO A 24 -0.80 -30.13 9.82
C PRO A 24 -1.21 -31.45 9.14
N ASP A 25 -1.99 -32.26 9.85
CA ASP A 25 -2.71 -33.40 9.28
C ASP A 25 -4.15 -32.92 8.93
N SER A 26 -4.25 -32.17 7.84
CA SER A 26 -5.51 -31.55 7.42
C SER A 26 -5.63 -31.62 5.90
N TYR A 27 -6.82 -31.91 5.40
CA TYR A 27 -7.10 -31.88 3.95
C TYR A 27 -6.93 -30.46 3.32
N LEU A 28 -6.89 -29.43 4.15
CA LEU A 28 -6.63 -28.05 3.71
C LEU A 28 -5.13 -27.80 3.51
N PHE A 29 -4.26 -28.64 4.08
CA PHE A 29 -2.82 -28.51 3.93
C PHE A 29 -2.37 -29.38 2.75
N SER A 30 -1.72 -28.76 1.76
CA SER A 30 -1.31 -29.46 0.55
C SER A 30 -0.30 -30.58 0.86
N ASP A 31 -0.49 -31.75 0.26
CA ASP A 31 0.40 -32.90 0.43
C ASP A 31 1.83 -32.63 -0.06
N VAL A 32 1.98 -31.70 -1.01
CA VAL A 32 3.28 -31.30 -1.57
C VAL A 32 3.93 -30.15 -0.80
N SER A 33 3.19 -29.43 0.06
CA SER A 33 3.73 -28.33 0.85
C SER A 33 4.59 -28.83 2.00
N GLN A 34 5.72 -28.17 2.21
CA GLN A 34 6.60 -28.41 3.34
C GLN A 34 6.19 -27.50 4.51
N PHE A 35 6.36 -28.00 5.72
CA PHE A 35 6.17 -27.20 6.94
C PHE A 35 7.54 -26.83 7.52
N ILE A 36 8.13 -25.72 7.04
CA ILE A 36 9.42 -25.21 7.50
C ILE A 36 9.16 -23.82 8.10
N PRO A 37 8.75 -23.73 9.39
CA PRO A 37 8.37 -22.46 10.01
C PRO A 37 9.58 -21.56 10.20
N SER A 38 9.48 -20.31 9.71
CA SER A 38 10.53 -19.30 9.80
C SER A 38 10.21 -18.17 10.78
N LYS A 39 8.97 -17.70 10.76
CA LYS A 39 8.47 -16.62 11.63
C LYS A 39 7.09 -17.01 12.15
N VAL A 40 6.77 -16.53 13.35
CA VAL A 40 5.46 -16.69 13.97
C VAL A 40 5.02 -15.37 14.58
N ALA A 41 3.75 -15.05 14.45
CA ALA A 41 3.13 -13.93 15.14
C ALA A 41 1.73 -14.35 15.64
N VAL A 42 1.28 -13.74 16.74
CA VAL A 42 0.05 -14.15 17.42
C VAL A 42 -0.80 -12.91 17.68
N THR A 43 -2.07 -12.96 17.31
CA THR A 43 -3.03 -11.88 17.57
C THR A 43 -3.41 -11.81 19.05
N SER A 44 -4.03 -10.71 19.45
CA SER A 44 -4.59 -10.54 20.81
C SER A 44 -5.63 -11.60 21.16
N GLN A 45 -6.27 -12.22 20.16
CA GLN A 45 -7.28 -13.26 20.32
C GLN A 45 -6.70 -14.68 20.30
N GLY A 46 -5.38 -14.82 20.13
CA GLY A 46 -4.69 -16.11 20.10
C GLY A 46 -4.69 -16.81 18.73
N VAL A 47 -5.02 -16.12 17.65
CA VAL A 47 -4.83 -16.65 16.29
C VAL A 47 -3.33 -16.61 15.99
N ILE A 48 -2.78 -17.73 15.54
CA ILE A 48 -1.36 -17.90 15.28
C ILE A 48 -1.13 -17.89 13.76
N PHE A 49 -0.30 -16.98 13.29
CA PHE A 49 0.16 -16.95 11.90
C PHE A 49 1.60 -17.41 11.81
N VAL A 50 1.86 -18.35 10.91
CA VAL A 50 3.19 -18.91 10.68
C VAL A 50 3.61 -18.65 9.24
N CYS A 51 4.76 -18.00 9.09
CA CYS A 51 5.45 -17.88 7.83
C CYS A 51 6.32 -19.12 7.62
N GLY A 52 6.21 -19.76 6.46
CA GLY A 52 6.97 -20.96 6.13
C GLY A 52 7.82 -20.76 4.89
N GLU A 53 9.03 -21.34 4.87
CA GLU A 53 9.84 -21.39 3.66
C GLU A 53 9.14 -22.20 2.58
N GLY A 54 8.99 -21.63 1.37
CA GLY A 54 8.30 -22.26 0.27
C GLY A 54 6.78 -22.36 0.42
N ALA A 55 6.17 -21.67 1.38
CA ALA A 55 4.72 -21.57 1.52
C ALA A 55 4.18 -20.49 0.55
N TYR A 56 3.91 -20.92 -0.67
CA TYR A 56 3.39 -20.04 -1.73
C TYR A 56 1.89 -19.76 -1.59
N GLU A 57 1.18 -20.58 -0.82
CA GLU A 57 -0.25 -20.46 -0.60
C GLU A 57 -0.63 -19.30 0.34
N GLY A 58 0.34 -18.72 1.05
CA GLY A 58 0.17 -17.66 2.02
C GLY A 58 0.66 -18.02 3.42
N LEU A 59 0.25 -17.21 4.41
CA LEU A 59 0.54 -17.49 5.81
C LEU A 59 -0.30 -18.66 6.31
N MET A 60 0.31 -19.60 6.99
CA MET A 60 -0.40 -20.69 7.65
C MET A 60 -1.09 -20.16 8.91
N GLN A 61 -2.41 -20.30 8.97
CA GLN A 61 -3.22 -19.84 10.09
C GLN A 61 -3.60 -21.01 11.00
N PHE A 62 -3.37 -20.83 12.29
CA PHE A 62 -3.75 -21.77 13.35
C PHE A 62 -4.59 -21.07 14.39
N ASP A 63 -5.46 -21.82 15.05
CA ASP A 63 -6.14 -21.33 16.25
C ASP A 63 -5.23 -21.42 17.50
N LYS A 64 -5.73 -20.95 18.62
CA LYS A 64 -5.01 -20.97 19.92
C LYS A 64 -4.65 -22.36 20.42
N SER A 65 -5.27 -23.42 19.91
CA SER A 65 -4.97 -24.81 20.26
C SER A 65 -3.92 -25.42 19.33
N GLY A 66 -3.53 -24.70 18.27
CA GLY A 66 -2.59 -25.16 17.25
C GLY A 66 -3.24 -25.98 16.13
N GLU A 67 -4.58 -25.93 15.99
CA GLU A 67 -5.30 -26.55 14.87
C GLU A 67 -5.22 -25.66 13.64
N PHE A 68 -4.86 -26.27 12.49
CA PHE A 68 -4.73 -25.57 11.23
C PHE A 68 -6.09 -25.16 10.67
N GLN A 69 -6.26 -23.88 10.40
CA GLN A 69 -7.51 -23.29 9.91
C GLN A 69 -7.50 -23.04 8.39
N GLY A 70 -6.32 -23.01 7.76
CA GLY A 70 -6.14 -22.72 6.35
C GLY A 70 -5.02 -21.73 6.09
N TYR A 71 -4.99 -21.20 4.86
CA TYR A 71 -4.02 -20.18 4.46
C TYR A 71 -4.67 -18.80 4.47
N TYR A 72 -3.89 -17.83 4.91
CA TYR A 72 -4.28 -16.44 5.02
C TYR A 72 -3.36 -15.56 4.16
N ALA A 73 -3.90 -14.49 3.57
CA ALA A 73 -3.14 -13.48 2.84
C ALA A 73 -2.33 -14.05 1.65
N ALA A 74 -2.90 -15.03 0.94
CA ALA A 74 -2.26 -15.58 -0.25
C ALA A 74 -1.95 -14.49 -1.29
N ASN A 75 -0.70 -14.46 -1.75
CA ASN A 75 -0.32 -13.60 -2.86
C ASN A 75 -0.99 -14.09 -4.15
N THR A 76 -1.71 -13.21 -4.82
CA THR A 76 -2.30 -13.51 -6.13
C THR A 76 -1.43 -12.91 -7.23
N ALA A 77 -0.93 -13.73 -8.16
CA ALA A 77 -0.24 -13.21 -9.33
C ALA A 77 -1.23 -12.33 -10.13
N LYS A 78 -1.04 -11.01 -10.14
CA LYS A 78 -1.85 -10.11 -10.97
C LYS A 78 -1.40 -10.24 -12.42
N ILE A 79 -2.25 -10.80 -13.26
CA ILE A 79 -2.04 -10.84 -14.71
C ILE A 79 -2.46 -9.49 -15.29
N SER A 80 -1.54 -8.81 -15.97
CA SER A 80 -1.85 -7.53 -16.64
C SER A 80 -2.80 -7.76 -17.83
N PHE A 81 -3.51 -6.71 -18.25
CA PHE A 81 -4.41 -6.81 -19.41
C PHE A 81 -3.65 -7.17 -20.70
N THR A 82 -2.42 -6.72 -20.88
CA THR A 82 -1.55 -7.07 -21.99
C THR A 82 -1.16 -8.54 -21.95
N GLU A 83 -0.82 -9.09 -20.81
CA GLU A 83 -0.53 -10.51 -20.62
C GLU A 83 -1.74 -11.40 -20.90
N ARG A 84 -2.97 -10.97 -20.51
CA ARG A 84 -4.22 -11.67 -20.89
C ARG A 84 -4.45 -11.71 -22.39
N ILE A 85 -4.04 -10.68 -23.12
CA ILE A 85 -4.12 -10.66 -24.60
C ILE A 85 -3.05 -11.61 -25.17
N GLU A 86 -1.86 -11.59 -24.62
CA GLU A 86 -0.77 -12.50 -25.04
C GLU A 86 -1.14 -13.96 -24.79
N GLU A 87 -1.79 -14.30 -23.67
CA GLU A 87 -2.29 -15.66 -23.37
C GLU A 87 -3.23 -16.19 -24.45
N LEU A 88 -3.99 -15.35 -25.14
CA LEU A 88 -4.88 -15.77 -26.23
C LEU A 88 -4.12 -16.26 -27.48
N PHE A 89 -2.82 -15.97 -27.58
CA PHE A 89 -1.97 -16.35 -28.70
C PHE A 89 -0.94 -17.42 -28.35
N PHE A 90 -0.90 -17.88 -27.10
CA PHE A 90 0.04 -18.91 -26.66
C PHE A 90 -0.46 -20.32 -26.99
N THR A 91 0.49 -21.21 -27.28
CA THR A 91 0.21 -22.65 -27.43
C THR A 91 0.00 -23.31 -26.06
N GLU A 92 -0.61 -24.49 -26.02
CA GLU A 92 -0.82 -25.25 -24.77
C GLU A 92 0.49 -25.48 -24.00
N GLU A 93 1.60 -25.77 -24.68
CA GLU A 93 2.93 -25.95 -24.07
C GLU A 93 3.48 -24.63 -23.46
N GLN A 94 3.19 -23.51 -24.10
CA GLN A 94 3.56 -22.18 -23.57
C GLN A 94 2.67 -21.77 -22.39
N MET A 95 1.41 -22.16 -22.41
CA MET A 95 0.49 -21.96 -21.29
C MET A 95 0.91 -22.80 -20.05
N GLU A 96 1.37 -24.01 -20.23
CA GLU A 96 1.87 -24.86 -19.15
C GLU A 96 3.09 -24.24 -18.44
N ILE A 97 3.99 -23.59 -19.18
CA ILE A 97 5.15 -22.85 -18.65
C ILE A 97 4.70 -21.58 -17.90
N LEU A 98 3.64 -20.93 -18.36
CA LEU A 98 3.06 -19.73 -17.73
C LEU A 98 2.29 -20.05 -16.44
N LEU A 99 1.63 -21.20 -16.36
CA LEU A 99 0.89 -21.67 -15.19
C LEU A 99 1.82 -22.02 -14.00
N THR A 100 3.13 -22.15 -14.24
CA THR A 100 4.13 -22.32 -13.18
C THR A 100 4.60 -21.00 -12.53
N ARG A 101 3.91 -19.88 -12.75
CA ARG A 101 4.16 -18.63 -12.01
C ARG A 101 3.65 -18.77 -10.59
N THR A 102 4.49 -19.30 -9.73
CA THR A 102 4.23 -19.27 -8.29
C THR A 102 4.31 -17.82 -7.81
N PRO A 103 3.31 -17.32 -7.09
CA PRO A 103 3.41 -16.00 -6.46
C PRO A 103 4.60 -16.00 -5.50
N ALA A 104 5.24 -14.84 -5.32
CA ALA A 104 6.33 -14.72 -4.36
C ALA A 104 5.82 -15.04 -2.94
N PRO A 105 6.52 -15.87 -2.16
CA PRO A 105 6.09 -16.23 -0.82
C PRO A 105 6.19 -15.01 0.11
N ILE A 106 5.35 -14.98 1.14
CA ILE A 106 5.51 -14.05 2.25
C ILE A 106 6.77 -14.46 3.01
N TYR A 107 7.70 -13.52 3.18
CA TYR A 107 9.00 -13.78 3.77
C TYR A 107 9.00 -13.55 5.28
N ASN A 108 8.35 -12.48 5.73
CA ASN A 108 8.27 -12.12 7.13
C ASN A 108 6.96 -11.40 7.43
N LEU A 109 6.57 -11.36 8.70
CA LEU A 109 5.33 -10.74 9.15
C LEU A 109 5.49 -10.16 10.57
N ASP A 110 4.63 -9.20 10.87
CA ASP A 110 4.39 -8.70 12.22
C ASP A 110 2.90 -8.40 12.41
N ILE A 111 2.45 -8.24 13.66
CA ILE A 111 1.06 -7.95 13.99
C ILE A 111 0.99 -6.69 14.84
N SER A 112 0.18 -5.73 14.38
CA SER A 112 -0.05 -4.48 15.10
C SER A 112 -0.90 -4.67 16.36
N ASP A 113 -0.94 -3.63 17.19
CA ASP A 113 -1.80 -3.49 18.36
C ASP A 113 -3.32 -3.65 18.04
N ARG A 114 -3.69 -3.55 16.76
CA ARG A 114 -5.08 -3.70 16.25
C ARG A 114 -5.32 -5.03 15.55
N ASP A 115 -4.45 -6.00 15.75
CA ASP A 115 -4.51 -7.30 15.07
C ASP A 115 -4.44 -7.23 13.53
N LEU A 116 -3.92 -6.13 12.95
CA LEU A 116 -3.59 -6.07 11.52
C LEU A 116 -2.27 -6.79 11.27
N VAL A 117 -2.24 -7.61 10.24
CA VAL A 117 -1.04 -8.35 9.84
C VAL A 117 -0.27 -7.52 8.83
N TYR A 118 0.95 -7.15 9.18
CA TYR A 118 1.93 -6.54 8.29
C TYR A 118 2.81 -7.64 7.72
N SER A 119 3.08 -7.61 6.44
CA SER A 119 3.94 -8.62 5.81
C SER A 119 4.86 -8.02 4.77
N ILE A 120 5.98 -8.69 4.58
CA ILE A 120 6.90 -8.42 3.49
C ILE A 120 7.03 -9.62 2.57
N THR A 121 7.21 -9.33 1.29
CA THR A 121 7.47 -10.31 0.24
C THR A 121 8.86 -10.06 -0.30
N GLN A 122 9.74 -11.08 -0.31
CA GLN A 122 11.02 -10.99 -0.99
C GLN A 122 10.85 -11.36 -2.46
N LEU A 123 11.35 -10.49 -3.33
CA LEU A 123 11.51 -10.79 -4.74
C LEU A 123 12.78 -11.63 -4.87
N GLU A 124 12.66 -12.94 -5.05
CA GLU A 124 13.82 -13.79 -5.30
C GLU A 124 14.48 -13.38 -6.63
N ALA A 125 15.68 -12.81 -6.52
CA ALA A 125 16.48 -12.29 -7.64
C ALA A 125 17.08 -13.38 -8.55
N ASN A 126 16.74 -14.67 -8.39
CA ASN A 126 17.60 -15.76 -8.86
C ASN A 126 16.97 -16.85 -9.74
N THR A 127 15.91 -16.57 -10.49
CA THR A 127 15.64 -17.47 -11.61
C THR A 127 15.50 -16.63 -12.88
N ALA A 128 16.41 -16.86 -13.83
CA ALA A 128 16.47 -16.18 -15.13
C ALA A 128 15.19 -16.33 -15.99
N TRP A 129 14.15 -16.96 -15.45
CA TRP A 129 12.87 -17.28 -16.08
C TRP A 129 11.65 -16.89 -15.22
N SER A 130 11.80 -16.54 -13.95
CA SER A 130 10.70 -15.95 -13.18
C SER A 130 10.63 -14.46 -13.52
N VAL A 131 9.78 -14.12 -14.46
CA VAL A 131 9.24 -12.76 -14.52
C VAL A 131 8.38 -12.62 -13.26
N VAL A 132 9.01 -12.29 -12.14
CA VAL A 132 8.31 -11.88 -10.94
C VAL A 132 7.44 -10.72 -11.37
N SER A 133 6.14 -10.90 -11.26
CA SER A 133 5.19 -9.86 -11.60
C SER A 133 5.55 -8.61 -10.79
N LYS A 134 6.04 -7.56 -11.45
CA LYS A 134 6.34 -6.25 -10.85
C LYS A 134 5.10 -5.55 -10.25
N THR A 135 4.02 -6.28 -10.08
CA THR A 135 2.70 -5.76 -9.75
C THR A 135 2.28 -6.00 -8.30
N GLU A 136 3.12 -6.62 -7.48
CA GLU A 136 2.81 -6.83 -6.06
C GLU A 136 3.61 -5.88 -5.18
N ASN A 137 2.94 -5.28 -4.18
CA ASN A 137 3.61 -4.50 -3.15
C ASN A 137 4.56 -5.41 -2.36
N ALA A 138 5.80 -4.98 -2.16
CA ALA A 138 6.74 -5.70 -1.32
C ALA A 138 6.33 -5.65 0.17
N VAL A 139 5.69 -4.56 0.59
CA VAL A 139 5.07 -4.39 1.92
C VAL A 139 3.56 -4.41 1.76
N LYS A 140 2.87 -5.19 2.59
CA LYS A 140 1.41 -5.33 2.60
C LYS A 140 0.84 -5.23 4.01
N TYR A 141 -0.32 -4.59 4.11
CA TYR A 141 -1.11 -4.55 5.34
C TYR A 141 -2.39 -5.31 5.09
N HIS A 142 -2.62 -6.37 5.84
CA HIS A 142 -3.74 -7.27 5.63
C HIS A 142 -4.85 -7.03 6.66
N ASN A 143 -6.08 -6.94 6.17
CA ASN A 143 -7.25 -6.95 7.04
C ASN A 143 -7.57 -8.38 7.51
N MET A 144 -8.56 -8.55 8.37
CA MET A 144 -8.98 -9.86 8.90
C MET A 144 -9.36 -10.90 7.83
N ALA A 145 -9.68 -10.48 6.62
CA ALA A 145 -9.98 -11.37 5.50
C ALA A 145 -8.74 -11.72 4.65
N GLY A 146 -7.55 -11.23 5.02
CA GLY A 146 -6.31 -11.46 4.29
C GLY A 146 -6.13 -10.59 3.05
N ASN A 147 -6.97 -9.59 2.83
CA ASN A 147 -6.82 -8.66 1.71
C ASN A 147 -5.84 -7.55 2.07
N ASP A 148 -4.93 -7.24 1.15
CA ASP A 148 -4.07 -6.05 1.25
C ASP A 148 -4.94 -4.79 1.22
N ILE A 149 -4.80 -3.94 2.22
CA ILE A 149 -5.55 -2.69 2.37
C ILE A 149 -4.77 -1.46 1.92
N LEU A 150 -3.50 -1.62 1.53
CA LEU A 150 -2.72 -0.51 1.00
C LEU A 150 -3.25 -0.11 -0.38
N SER A 151 -3.60 1.17 -0.50
CA SER A 151 -4.09 1.73 -1.76
C SER A 151 -2.99 2.00 -2.78
N LYS A 152 -1.75 2.17 -2.33
CA LYS A 152 -0.60 2.46 -3.18
C LYS A 152 0.16 1.21 -3.57
N THR A 153 0.36 1.07 -4.88
CA THR A 153 1.16 0.01 -5.49
C THR A 153 2.61 0.42 -5.74
N GLU A 154 2.97 1.66 -5.43
CA GLU A 154 4.30 2.25 -5.71
C GLU A 154 5.12 2.44 -4.43
N ILE A 155 5.25 1.41 -3.62
CA ILE A 155 6.35 1.30 -2.67
C ILE A 155 7.57 0.92 -3.52
N GLU A 156 8.71 1.62 -3.35
CA GLU A 156 9.91 1.42 -4.17
C GLU A 156 10.22 -0.07 -4.32
N ASP A 157 9.93 -0.62 -5.50
CA ASP A 157 9.94 -2.06 -5.83
C ASP A 157 11.34 -2.70 -5.78
N GLU A 158 12.39 -1.92 -5.53
CA GLU A 158 13.77 -2.39 -5.52
C GLU A 158 14.28 -2.76 -4.11
N ALA A 159 13.52 -2.48 -3.06
CA ALA A 159 13.95 -2.82 -1.72
C ALA A 159 13.73 -4.32 -1.45
N ASN A 160 14.83 -5.05 -1.36
CA ASN A 160 14.80 -6.43 -0.90
C ASN A 160 14.66 -6.44 0.64
N PHE A 161 13.42 -6.39 1.12
CA PHE A 161 13.11 -6.33 2.55
C PHE A 161 13.45 -7.63 3.26
N THR A 162 14.00 -7.50 4.47
CA THR A 162 14.37 -8.64 5.32
C THR A 162 13.46 -8.80 6.53
N ASP A 163 12.94 -7.70 7.06
CA ASP A 163 12.02 -7.73 8.21
C ASP A 163 11.13 -6.49 8.25
N ILE A 164 10.03 -6.59 9.00
CA ILE A 164 9.05 -5.54 9.23
C ILE A 164 8.62 -5.56 10.70
N ALA A 165 8.47 -4.38 11.30
CA ALA A 165 7.95 -4.18 12.63
C ALA A 165 6.82 -3.16 12.61
N SER A 166 5.73 -3.46 13.29
CA SER A 166 4.61 -2.55 13.50
C SER A 166 4.86 -1.65 14.71
N TYR A 167 4.35 -0.44 14.66
CA TYR A 167 4.42 0.53 15.73
C TYR A 167 3.05 1.17 15.94
N GLU A 168 2.92 1.99 16.97
CA GLU A 168 1.69 2.69 17.32
C GLU A 168 1.08 3.46 16.15
N ASN A 169 -0.22 3.61 16.19
CA ASN A 169 -0.98 4.47 15.28
C ASN A 169 -0.91 4.09 13.79
N GLY A 170 -0.57 2.82 13.48
CA GLY A 170 -0.47 2.32 12.12
C GLY A 170 0.85 2.65 11.42
N ILE A 171 1.82 3.18 12.15
CA ILE A 171 3.19 3.33 11.67
C ILE A 171 3.85 1.96 11.62
N SER A 172 4.68 1.73 10.63
CA SER A 172 5.50 0.52 10.54
C SER A 172 6.89 0.83 9.99
N PHE A 173 7.83 -0.03 10.34
CA PHE A 173 9.21 0.06 9.90
C PHE A 173 9.60 -1.20 9.14
N ALA A 174 10.13 -1.06 7.94
CA ALA A 174 10.68 -2.18 7.20
C ALA A 174 12.16 -1.95 6.90
N VAL A 175 12.98 -2.97 7.07
CA VAL A 175 14.41 -2.90 6.77
C VAL A 175 14.75 -3.72 5.54
N SER A 176 15.55 -3.16 4.64
CA SER A 176 16.04 -3.84 3.45
C SER A 176 17.39 -4.51 3.70
N SER A 177 17.74 -5.49 2.88
CA SER A 177 19.08 -6.14 2.89
C SER A 177 20.23 -5.16 2.61
N SER A 178 19.93 -4.01 1.97
CA SER A 178 20.88 -2.92 1.78
C SER A 178 21.03 -2.03 3.03
N GLY A 179 20.36 -2.34 4.13
CA GLY A 179 20.42 -1.59 5.38
C GLY A 179 19.63 -0.29 5.38
N ILE A 180 18.82 -0.03 4.37
CA ILE A 180 17.90 1.11 4.38
C ILE A 180 16.68 0.72 5.20
N ILE A 181 16.32 1.58 6.14
CA ILE A 181 15.11 1.49 6.96
C ILE A 181 14.09 2.44 6.36
N TYR A 182 12.91 1.93 6.09
CA TYR A 182 11.76 2.70 5.61
C TYR A 182 10.72 2.76 6.72
N GLU A 183 10.23 3.95 6.96
CA GLU A 183 9.13 4.19 7.86
C GLU A 183 7.88 4.55 7.05
N TYR A 184 6.76 3.88 7.31
CA TYR A 184 5.50 4.03 6.60
C TYR A 184 4.39 4.50 7.54
N ASP A 185 3.48 5.32 7.01
CA ASP A 185 2.23 5.65 7.67
C ASP A 185 1.17 4.53 7.49
N GLU A 186 -0.01 4.70 8.08
CA GLU A 186 -1.13 3.74 7.98
C GLU A 186 -1.65 3.50 6.56
N ASN A 187 -1.30 4.36 5.60
CA ASN A 187 -1.68 4.25 4.18
C ASN A 187 -0.56 3.63 3.33
N GLY A 188 0.60 3.35 3.92
CA GLY A 188 1.79 2.87 3.23
C GLY A 188 2.59 3.98 2.55
N ASP A 189 2.35 5.25 2.90
CA ASP A 189 3.18 6.35 2.44
C ASP A 189 4.51 6.37 3.22
N VAL A 190 5.62 6.50 2.51
CA VAL A 190 6.93 6.62 3.14
C VAL A 190 7.03 7.96 3.89
N ILE A 191 7.22 7.89 5.21
CA ILE A 191 7.45 9.05 6.07
C ILE A 191 8.93 9.40 6.06
N PHE A 192 9.78 8.42 6.36
CA PHE A 192 11.24 8.55 6.40
C PHE A 192 11.92 7.35 5.75
N SER A 193 13.11 7.60 5.21
CA SER A 193 14.05 6.56 4.83
C SER A 193 15.45 6.95 5.28
N PHE A 194 16.14 6.05 5.95
CA PHE A 194 17.47 6.30 6.50
C PHE A 194 18.27 5.00 6.63
N GLY A 195 19.53 5.11 7.03
CA GLY A 195 20.45 3.98 7.05
C GLY A 195 21.16 3.77 5.71
N GLY A 196 21.61 2.56 5.47
CA GLY A 196 22.29 2.18 4.24
C GLY A 196 23.35 1.11 4.44
N ARG A 197 23.98 0.67 3.35
CA ARG A 197 25.01 -0.36 3.37
C ARG A 197 26.39 0.26 3.41
N ASP A 198 27.23 -0.21 4.34
CA ASP A 198 28.65 0.09 4.39
C ASP A 198 29.41 -1.07 5.07
N THR A 199 30.59 -1.37 4.59
CA THR A 199 31.51 -2.33 5.22
C THR A 199 32.35 -1.72 6.33
N SER A 200 32.38 -0.38 6.43
CA SER A 200 33.04 0.33 7.53
C SER A 200 32.17 0.31 8.79
N ASN A 201 32.81 0.43 9.98
CA ASN A 201 32.11 0.44 11.25
C ASN A 201 31.55 1.84 11.57
N ARG A 202 30.61 2.32 10.78
CA ARG A 202 29.91 3.60 10.97
C ARG A 202 28.53 3.36 11.58
N ASN A 203 28.18 4.18 12.57
CA ASN A 203 26.84 4.18 13.13
C ASN A 203 25.83 4.58 12.05
N GLY A 204 24.68 3.92 12.07
CA GLY A 204 23.61 4.15 11.10
C GLY A 204 23.77 3.41 9.77
N LEU A 205 24.88 2.67 9.58
CA LEU A 205 25.13 1.87 8.38
C LEU A 205 25.36 0.40 8.74
N PHE A 206 24.97 -0.50 7.84
CA PHE A 206 24.94 -1.93 8.06
C PHE A 206 25.76 -2.69 7.01
N THR A 207 26.35 -3.81 7.40
CA THR A 207 26.91 -4.77 6.45
C THR A 207 25.81 -5.69 5.92
N SER A 208 24.94 -6.19 6.79
CA SER A 208 23.81 -7.07 6.45
C SER A 208 22.68 -6.89 7.48
N ALA A 209 21.84 -5.92 7.27
CA ALA A 209 20.65 -5.74 8.10
C ALA A 209 19.69 -6.91 7.88
N SER A 210 19.20 -7.55 8.95
CA SER A 210 18.48 -8.81 8.88
C SER A 210 17.20 -8.86 9.71
N ALA A 211 17.09 -8.04 10.75
CA ALA A 211 15.90 -7.95 11.58
C ALA A 211 15.71 -6.52 12.10
N ILE A 212 14.46 -6.14 12.31
CA ILE A 212 14.06 -4.85 12.89
C ILE A 212 12.97 -5.09 13.92
N ASP A 213 13.01 -4.32 15.00
CA ASP A 213 11.97 -4.26 16.00
C ASP A 213 11.88 -2.85 16.57
N VAL A 214 10.74 -2.49 17.17
CA VAL A 214 10.50 -1.15 17.72
C VAL A 214 9.90 -1.28 19.12
N SER A 215 10.47 -0.54 20.08
CA SER A 215 9.94 -0.49 21.44
C SER A 215 8.75 0.47 21.55
N GLU A 216 7.99 0.36 22.65
CA GLU A 216 6.83 1.22 22.95
C GLU A 216 7.17 2.72 22.96
N ASP A 217 8.41 3.09 23.32
CA ASP A 217 8.91 4.47 23.31
C ASP A 217 9.49 4.91 21.93
N GLY A 218 9.30 4.10 20.89
CA GLY A 218 9.65 4.42 19.51
C GLY A 218 11.14 4.25 19.19
N VAL A 219 11.91 3.56 20.02
CA VAL A 219 13.32 3.23 19.72
C VAL A 219 13.33 2.05 18.75
N ILE A 220 13.99 2.25 17.60
CA ILE A 220 14.09 1.24 16.56
C ILE A 220 15.39 0.46 16.77
N TYR A 221 15.29 -0.86 16.82
CA TYR A 221 16.42 -1.77 16.96
C TYR A 221 16.62 -2.55 15.68
N VAL A 222 17.81 -2.49 15.10
CA VAL A 222 18.14 -3.19 13.85
C VAL A 222 19.35 -4.09 14.06
N LEU A 223 19.21 -5.37 13.70
CA LEU A 223 20.26 -6.37 13.81
C LEU A 223 21.11 -6.39 12.53
N ASP A 224 22.43 -6.20 12.69
CA ASP A 224 23.41 -6.50 11.66
C ASP A 224 23.93 -7.94 11.87
N ARG A 225 23.48 -8.85 11.02
CA ARG A 225 23.79 -10.28 11.16
C ARG A 225 25.27 -10.58 10.96
N GLU A 226 25.93 -9.93 10.02
CA GLU A 226 27.35 -10.19 9.75
C GLU A 226 28.24 -9.65 10.85
N ARG A 227 27.87 -8.52 11.44
CA ARG A 227 28.65 -7.90 12.53
C ARG A 227 28.26 -8.42 13.90
N GLY A 228 27.11 -9.06 14.05
CA GLY A 228 26.63 -9.64 15.30
C GLY A 228 26.31 -8.59 16.37
N TYR A 229 25.83 -7.40 15.98
CA TYR A 229 25.38 -6.39 16.94
C TYR A 229 24.07 -5.74 16.52
N ILE A 230 23.42 -5.10 17.47
CA ILE A 230 22.18 -4.34 17.28
C ILE A 230 22.50 -2.86 17.33
N GLN A 231 21.99 -2.09 16.39
CA GLN A 231 21.99 -0.63 16.45
C GLN A 231 20.62 -0.14 16.90
N ALA A 232 20.62 0.82 17.83
CA ALA A 232 19.41 1.49 18.31
C ALA A 232 19.33 2.90 17.72
N PHE A 233 18.16 3.25 17.18
CA PHE A 233 17.86 4.57 16.64
C PHE A 233 16.77 5.21 17.50
N PHE A 234 17.07 6.38 18.02
CA PHE A 234 16.16 7.15 18.84
C PHE A 234 15.39 8.14 17.97
N PRO A 235 14.08 8.31 18.17
CA PRO A 235 13.30 9.28 17.41
C PRO A 235 13.82 10.71 17.71
N THR A 236 13.94 11.52 16.66
CA THR A 236 14.27 12.94 16.78
C THR A 236 13.02 13.76 17.10
N ASP A 237 13.17 15.00 17.59
CA ASP A 237 12.04 15.91 17.80
C ASP A 237 11.22 16.12 16.51
N PHE A 238 11.89 16.10 15.36
CA PHE A 238 11.22 16.20 14.06
C PHE A 238 10.34 14.96 13.79
N ALA A 239 10.83 13.76 14.07
CA ALA A 239 10.07 12.52 13.91
C ALA A 239 8.89 12.48 14.88
N ILE A 240 9.11 12.80 16.16
CA ILE A 240 8.05 12.84 17.20
C ILE A 240 6.95 13.83 16.78
N SER A 241 7.31 15.01 16.31
CA SER A 241 6.33 16.00 15.82
C SER A 241 5.58 15.51 14.60
N THR A 242 6.27 14.82 13.67
CA THR A 242 5.65 14.21 12.49
C THR A 242 4.62 13.14 12.89
N HIS A 243 4.97 12.23 13.81
CA HIS A 243 4.05 11.19 14.33
C HIS A 243 2.84 11.83 15.03
N THR A 244 3.09 12.88 15.82
CA THR A 244 2.01 13.63 16.49
C THR A 244 1.05 14.27 15.49
N ALA A 245 1.58 14.86 14.43
CA ALA A 245 0.76 15.48 13.39
C ALA A 245 -0.06 14.44 12.60
N LEU A 246 0.52 13.30 12.26
CA LEU A 246 -0.18 12.17 11.62
C LEU A 246 -1.30 11.63 12.52
N ASN A 247 -1.02 11.43 13.81
CA ASN A 247 -2.02 10.98 14.77
C ASN A 247 -3.17 11.99 14.93
N ASN A 248 -2.89 13.28 14.87
CA ASN A 248 -3.92 14.34 14.87
C ASN A 248 -4.81 14.26 13.63
N ILE A 249 -4.27 13.98 12.44
CA ILE A 249 -5.09 13.72 11.23
C ILE A 249 -6.02 12.54 11.48
N ARG A 250 -5.47 11.42 11.96
CA ARG A 250 -6.19 10.19 12.20
C ARG A 250 -7.32 10.34 13.23
N THR A 251 -7.10 11.16 14.26
CA THR A 251 -8.10 11.43 15.32
C THR A 251 -9.05 12.57 15.00
N GLY A 252 -8.94 13.19 13.82
CA GLY A 252 -9.80 14.28 13.38
C GLY A 252 -9.41 15.69 13.89
N ASN A 253 -8.26 15.82 14.54
CA ASN A 253 -7.74 17.08 15.07
C ASN A 253 -6.97 17.87 13.99
N TYR A 254 -7.62 18.13 12.86
CA TYR A 254 -6.95 18.65 11.65
C TYR A 254 -6.29 20.01 11.84
N SER A 255 -6.87 20.91 12.64
CA SER A 255 -6.28 22.22 12.92
C SER A 255 -4.98 22.11 13.72
N GLN A 256 -4.94 21.23 14.74
CA GLN A 256 -3.72 21.00 15.51
C GLN A 256 -2.64 20.34 14.66
N SER A 257 -3.04 19.43 13.78
CA SER A 257 -2.13 18.82 12.81
C SER A 257 -1.54 19.88 11.87
N GLU A 258 -2.39 20.79 11.35
CA GLU A 258 -1.96 21.90 10.49
C GLU A 258 -0.87 22.76 11.16
N ASP A 259 -1.09 23.13 12.42
CA ASP A 259 -0.12 23.95 13.17
C ASP A 259 1.25 23.26 13.28
N ILE A 260 1.26 21.95 13.56
CA ILE A 260 2.50 21.18 13.66
C ILE A 260 3.20 21.08 12.31
N TRP A 261 2.46 20.81 11.23
CA TRP A 261 3.05 20.76 9.89
C TRP A 261 3.67 22.10 9.47
N LEU A 262 3.03 23.20 9.78
CA LEU A 262 3.58 24.54 9.52
C LEU A 262 4.87 24.80 10.31
N GLU A 263 4.97 24.31 11.54
CA GLU A 263 6.22 24.36 12.33
C GLU A 263 7.33 23.52 11.70
N LEU A 264 7.01 22.30 11.28
CA LEU A 264 7.97 21.41 10.59
C LEU A 264 8.44 22.02 9.26
N LEU A 265 7.55 22.69 8.51
CA LEU A 265 7.92 23.40 7.28
C LEU A 265 8.82 24.61 7.52
N LYS A 266 8.73 25.28 8.70
CA LYS A 266 9.68 26.32 9.09
C LYS A 266 11.09 25.74 9.32
N LEU A 267 11.17 24.52 9.87
CA LEU A 267 12.45 23.83 10.09
C LEU A 267 13.03 23.29 8.78
N ASN A 268 12.20 22.70 7.93
CA ASN A 268 12.57 22.17 6.64
C ASN A 268 11.49 22.45 5.59
N GLY A 269 11.59 23.59 4.92
CA GLY A 269 10.66 23.99 3.85
C GLY A 269 10.69 23.14 2.59
N MET A 270 11.57 22.13 2.51
CA MET A 270 11.65 21.17 1.38
C MET A 270 11.14 19.77 1.79
N SER A 271 10.57 19.63 2.99
CA SER A 271 10.05 18.34 3.47
C SER A 271 8.79 17.94 2.70
N LEU A 272 8.92 16.94 1.84
CA LEU A 272 7.78 16.41 1.08
C LEU A 272 6.70 15.84 2.00
N VAL A 273 7.12 15.17 3.09
CA VAL A 273 6.21 14.61 4.09
C VAL A 273 5.40 15.72 4.76
N ALA A 274 6.06 16.83 5.15
CA ALA A 274 5.36 17.94 5.80
C ALA A 274 4.38 18.66 4.84
N HIS A 275 4.76 18.83 3.57
CA HIS A 275 3.82 19.34 2.56
C HIS A 275 2.65 18.40 2.31
N SER A 276 2.88 17.08 2.22
CA SER A 276 1.82 16.08 2.06
C SER A 276 0.87 16.09 3.27
N GLY A 277 1.42 16.03 4.49
CA GLY A 277 0.63 16.05 5.72
C GLY A 277 -0.15 17.35 5.90
N TYR A 278 0.46 18.50 5.59
CA TYR A 278 -0.23 19.78 5.58
C TYR A 278 -1.37 19.79 4.56
N GLY A 279 -1.12 19.30 3.34
CA GLY A 279 -2.15 19.16 2.31
C GLY A 279 -3.31 18.27 2.76
N LYS A 280 -3.02 17.10 3.39
CA LYS A 280 -4.03 16.21 3.96
C LYS A 280 -4.86 16.91 5.06
N SER A 281 -4.23 17.68 5.94
CA SER A 281 -4.93 18.46 6.97
C SER A 281 -5.87 19.51 6.38
N LEU A 282 -5.43 20.24 5.35
CA LEU A 282 -6.24 21.21 4.62
C LEU A 282 -7.41 20.56 3.88
N TYR A 283 -7.16 19.39 3.25
CA TYR A 283 -8.19 18.63 2.53
C TYR A 283 -9.33 18.22 3.47
N GLN A 284 -9.01 17.71 4.63
CA GLN A 284 -9.99 17.30 5.63
C GLN A 284 -10.78 18.49 6.20
N GLN A 285 -10.18 19.69 6.20
CA GLN A 285 -10.86 20.94 6.54
C GLN A 285 -11.65 21.56 5.36
N GLN A 286 -11.74 20.85 4.22
CA GLN A 286 -12.41 21.29 2.99
C GLN A 286 -11.79 22.54 2.34
N ARG A 287 -10.55 22.86 2.65
CA ARG A 287 -9.76 23.94 2.04
C ARG A 287 -9.04 23.41 0.79
N PHE A 288 -9.82 22.96 -0.19
CA PHE A 288 -9.33 22.18 -1.33
C PHE A 288 -8.38 22.95 -2.25
N GLU A 289 -8.52 24.28 -2.40
CA GLU A 289 -7.61 25.07 -3.22
C GLU A 289 -6.20 25.09 -2.62
N GLU A 290 -6.10 25.35 -1.30
CA GLU A 290 -4.83 25.38 -0.59
C GLU A 290 -4.21 23.97 -0.51
N ALA A 291 -5.03 22.95 -0.28
CA ALA A 291 -4.59 21.55 -0.31
C ALA A 291 -3.98 21.16 -1.67
N ALA A 292 -4.63 21.55 -2.78
CA ALA A 292 -4.16 21.26 -4.13
C ALA A 292 -2.78 21.89 -4.40
N GLU A 293 -2.50 23.08 -3.85
CA GLU A 293 -1.17 23.71 -3.97
C GLU A 293 -0.10 22.87 -3.28
N GLN A 294 -0.39 22.31 -2.08
CA GLN A 294 0.54 21.46 -1.35
C GLN A 294 0.80 20.15 -2.09
N PHE A 295 -0.24 19.47 -2.56
CA PHE A 295 -0.11 18.23 -3.32
C PHE A 295 0.60 18.42 -4.66
N LYS A 296 0.50 19.60 -5.26
CA LYS A 296 1.27 19.96 -6.45
C LYS A 296 2.77 20.06 -6.16
N ILE A 297 3.18 20.57 -4.99
CA ILE A 297 4.59 20.65 -4.58
C ILE A 297 5.20 19.25 -4.48
N VAL A 298 4.48 18.31 -3.86
CA VAL A 298 4.93 16.93 -3.68
C VAL A 298 4.69 16.04 -4.90
N ASN A 299 4.10 16.59 -5.99
CA ASN A 299 3.71 15.85 -7.20
C ASN A 299 2.75 14.68 -6.93
N ASP A 300 1.91 14.79 -5.88
CA ASP A 300 0.88 13.80 -5.58
C ASP A 300 -0.34 14.01 -6.49
N LYS A 301 -0.36 13.26 -7.58
CA LYS A 301 -1.42 13.36 -8.60
C LYS A 301 -2.76 12.86 -8.09
N HIS A 302 -2.75 11.91 -7.15
CA HIS A 302 -3.97 11.32 -6.60
C HIS A 302 -4.73 12.37 -5.78
N TYR A 303 -4.14 12.86 -4.70
CA TYR A 303 -4.77 13.88 -3.85
C TYR A 303 -5.01 15.20 -4.58
N TYR A 304 -4.12 15.59 -5.51
CA TYR A 304 -4.39 16.75 -6.37
C TYR A 304 -5.66 16.58 -7.18
N SER A 305 -5.87 15.40 -7.79
CA SER A 305 -7.08 15.11 -8.57
C SER A 305 -8.34 15.10 -7.72
N GLU A 306 -8.25 14.55 -6.49
CA GLU A 306 -9.33 14.58 -5.51
C GLU A 306 -9.74 16.04 -5.15
N CYS A 307 -8.77 16.90 -4.85
CA CYS A 307 -9.04 18.33 -4.60
C CYS A 307 -9.74 18.97 -5.80
N MET A 308 -9.24 18.73 -7.02
CA MET A 308 -9.84 19.29 -8.23
C MET A 308 -11.24 18.74 -8.52
N TRP A 309 -11.51 17.50 -8.11
CA TRP A 309 -12.85 16.91 -8.21
C TRP A 309 -13.82 17.57 -7.23
N GLU A 310 -13.41 17.78 -5.98
CA GLU A 310 -14.21 18.47 -4.96
C GLU A 310 -14.49 19.92 -5.34
N LEU A 311 -13.49 20.67 -5.82
CA LEU A 311 -13.67 22.05 -6.30
C LEU A 311 -14.68 22.12 -7.46
N ARG A 312 -14.63 21.18 -8.41
CA ARG A 312 -15.60 21.09 -9.50
C ARG A 312 -17.01 20.79 -8.98
N ASN A 313 -17.12 19.89 -8.01
CA ASN A 313 -18.40 19.57 -7.39
C ASN A 313 -19.01 20.76 -6.65
N GLN A 314 -18.22 21.47 -5.87
CA GLN A 314 -18.63 22.69 -5.19
C GLN A 314 -19.09 23.75 -6.21
N TRP A 315 -18.31 23.94 -7.27
CA TRP A 315 -18.68 24.88 -8.34
C TRP A 315 -19.99 24.45 -9.01
N LEU A 316 -20.16 23.18 -9.30
CA LEU A 316 -21.37 22.63 -9.92
C LEU A 316 -22.59 22.81 -9.01
N GLN A 317 -22.48 22.50 -7.72
CA GLN A 317 -23.54 22.66 -6.73
C GLN A 317 -23.95 24.12 -6.62
N ASN A 318 -23.00 25.05 -6.54
CA ASN A 318 -23.27 26.48 -6.43
C ASN A 318 -23.90 27.08 -7.70
N ASN A 319 -23.65 26.48 -8.87
CA ASN A 319 -24.15 26.99 -10.14
C ASN A 319 -25.28 26.13 -10.75
N LEU A 320 -25.74 25.08 -10.07
CA LEU A 320 -26.70 24.11 -10.60
C LEU A 320 -28.01 24.77 -11.05
N ILE A 321 -28.53 25.69 -10.25
CA ILE A 321 -29.77 26.45 -10.55
C ILE A 321 -29.59 27.25 -11.83
N TYR A 322 -28.46 27.92 -12.03
CA TYR A 322 -28.19 28.72 -13.23
C TYR A 322 -28.05 27.86 -14.46
N ILE A 323 -27.39 26.68 -14.34
CA ILE A 323 -27.22 25.73 -15.41
C ILE A 323 -28.58 25.18 -15.86
N ILE A 324 -29.42 24.74 -14.91
CA ILE A 324 -30.77 24.23 -15.18
C ILE A 324 -31.64 25.32 -15.81
N SER A 325 -31.58 26.54 -15.28
CA SER A 325 -32.33 27.67 -15.82
C SER A 325 -31.93 28.02 -17.25
N ALA A 326 -30.63 28.05 -17.52
CA ALA A 326 -30.10 28.28 -18.86
C ALA A 326 -30.53 27.18 -19.86
N ALA A 327 -30.47 25.92 -19.43
CA ALA A 327 -30.94 24.78 -20.25
C ALA A 327 -32.44 24.87 -20.52
N ALA A 328 -33.27 25.22 -19.54
CA ALA A 328 -34.70 25.41 -19.72
C ALA A 328 -35.04 26.55 -20.70
N ILE A 329 -34.36 27.71 -20.54
CA ILE A 329 -34.50 28.83 -21.46
C ILE A 329 -34.12 28.42 -22.89
N LEU A 330 -33.01 27.69 -23.06
CA LEU A 330 -32.57 27.19 -24.37
C LEU A 330 -33.64 26.28 -25.01
N LEU A 331 -34.22 25.37 -24.23
CA LEU A 331 -35.30 24.48 -24.71
C LEU A 331 -36.54 25.26 -25.14
N VAL A 332 -36.96 26.28 -24.36
CA VAL A 332 -38.07 27.17 -24.70
C VAL A 332 -37.79 27.92 -26.01
N LEU A 333 -36.57 28.48 -26.17
CA LEU A 333 -36.15 29.17 -27.39
C LEU A 333 -36.14 28.22 -28.59
N LEU A 334 -35.64 27.00 -28.44
CA LEU A 334 -35.65 26.00 -29.53
C LEU A 334 -37.09 25.58 -29.92
N TYR A 335 -37.96 25.45 -28.93
CA TYR A 335 -39.40 25.18 -29.14
C TYR A 335 -40.09 26.34 -29.86
N ALA A 336 -39.91 27.57 -29.36
CA ALA A 336 -40.42 28.79 -30.01
C ALA A 336 -39.94 28.92 -31.44
N ARG A 337 -38.65 28.69 -31.70
CA ARG A 337 -38.09 28.68 -33.06
C ARG A 337 -38.74 27.63 -33.93
N ARG A 338 -39.00 26.41 -33.44
CA ARG A 338 -39.76 25.37 -34.17
C ARG A 338 -41.18 25.81 -34.54
N LEU A 339 -41.86 26.47 -33.62
CA LEU A 339 -43.21 27.00 -33.85
C LEU A 339 -43.21 28.13 -34.93
N LEU A 340 -42.23 29.03 -34.88
CA LEU A 340 -42.11 30.11 -35.83
C LEU A 340 -41.74 29.61 -37.25
N ILE A 341 -40.96 28.52 -37.33
CA ILE A 341 -40.70 27.84 -38.61
C ILE A 341 -41.99 27.15 -39.15
N LYS A 342 -42.75 26.50 -38.27
CA LYS A 342 -44.06 25.88 -38.63
C LYS A 342 -45.09 26.90 -39.10
N LYS A 343 -45.08 28.09 -38.54
CA LYS A 343 -45.98 29.20 -38.92
C LYS A 343 -45.49 30.00 -40.14
N GLY A 344 -44.38 29.60 -40.78
CA GLY A 344 -43.82 30.22 -41.96
C GLY A 344 -43.17 31.59 -41.75
N ILE A 345 -43.04 32.04 -40.49
CA ILE A 345 -42.45 33.35 -40.12
C ILE A 345 -40.91 33.28 -40.23
N LEU A 346 -40.29 32.12 -40.00
CA LEU A 346 -38.86 31.93 -40.14
C LEU A 346 -38.58 30.87 -41.22
N LYS A 347 -37.68 31.22 -42.17
CA LYS A 347 -37.19 30.29 -43.20
C LYS A 347 -36.30 29.22 -42.58
N LYS A 348 -36.54 27.96 -42.93
CA LYS A 348 -35.68 26.81 -42.57
C LYS A 348 -34.27 27.06 -43.19
N ARG A 349 -33.25 27.18 -42.37
CA ARG A 349 -31.85 27.34 -42.83
C ARG A 349 -31.46 26.04 -43.53
N ASN A 350 -31.37 26.04 -44.84
CA ASN A 350 -30.87 24.92 -45.62
C ASN A 350 -29.38 24.74 -45.30
N ASN A 351 -29.03 23.66 -44.61
CA ASN A 351 -27.65 23.26 -44.40
C ASN A 351 -27.02 22.78 -45.71
N LYS A 352 -26.72 23.71 -46.66
CA LYS A 352 -25.93 23.39 -47.86
C LYS A 352 -24.46 23.09 -47.59
N CYS A 353 -24.02 23.17 -46.31
CA CYS A 353 -22.60 22.94 -45.97
C CYS A 353 -22.21 21.46 -45.78
N ILE A 354 -23.15 20.56 -45.50
CA ILE A 354 -22.82 19.15 -45.26
C ILE A 354 -22.75 18.33 -46.58
N GLN A 355 -23.36 18.79 -47.63
CA GLN A 355 -23.31 18.09 -48.92
C GLN A 355 -22.02 18.31 -49.76
N ARG A 356 -21.09 19.17 -49.32
CA ARG A 356 -19.79 19.34 -49.97
C ARG A 356 -18.71 18.37 -49.51
N LEU A 357 -18.92 17.64 -48.44
CA LEU A 357 -17.94 16.68 -47.90
C LEU A 357 -18.17 15.23 -48.35
N SER A 358 -19.22 14.96 -49.12
CA SER A 358 -19.54 13.60 -49.60
C SER A 358 -19.32 13.40 -51.11
N ARG A 359 -18.49 14.22 -51.78
CA ARG A 359 -18.08 13.88 -53.15
C ARG A 359 -16.82 13.02 -53.12
N PRO A 360 -16.86 11.79 -53.65
CA PRO A 360 -15.67 10.97 -53.77
C PRO A 360 -14.72 11.65 -54.78
N PHE A 361 -13.44 11.70 -54.42
CA PHE A 361 -12.36 12.04 -55.38
C PHE A 361 -12.39 11.03 -56.53
N LYS A 362 -12.51 11.54 -57.74
CA LYS A 362 -12.21 10.78 -58.95
C LYS A 362 -10.74 10.90 -59.26
#